data_11e399fa5e3b00ec5b76a7d66533fd38
#
_entry.id   11e399fa5e3b00ec5b76a7d66533fd38
#
_cell.length_a   1.000
_cell.length_b   1.000
_cell.length_c   1.000
_cell.angle_alpha   90.00
_cell.angle_beta   90.00
_cell.angle_gamma   90.00
#
_symmetry.space_group_name_H-M   'P 1'
#
loop_
_entity.id
_entity.type
_entity.pdbx_description
1 polymer ?
#
loop_
_entity_poly.entity_id
_entity_poly.type
_entity_poly.pdbx_seq_one_letter_code
_entity_poly.pdbx_strand_id
1 'polypeptide(L)'
;MWPRTRNELISTPVIYENHVYIANGQDPEHGEGVGHMYAIDATKRGDITTTGRVWHYDKIRRSISTAAIADGLLYISDFSGFLHCLDVKTGQPYWTHDTFAAIWGSPILIGDKVYLGDEDGDVIVMQHGKEKKVVAEMNMGSAVYATATPANGALFINNRTQLFALAVK
;
A
#
# COMPACT_ATOMS: atom_id res chain seq x y z
N MET A 1 -14.38 -19.18 0.10
CA MET A 1 -13.21 -20.06 -0.06
C MET A 1 -12.06 -19.19 -0.50
N TRP A 2 -10.95 -19.21 0.20
CA TRP A 2 -9.73 -18.53 -0.24
C TRP A 2 -9.26 -19.20 -1.53
N PRO A 3 -8.78 -18.46 -2.54
CA PRO A 3 -8.29 -19.10 -3.75
C PRO A 3 -7.16 -20.07 -3.38
N ARG A 4 -7.22 -21.30 -3.87
CA ARG A 4 -6.17 -22.33 -3.68
C ARG A 4 -4.97 -22.06 -4.61
N THR A 5 -4.61 -20.79 -4.77
CA THR A 5 -3.43 -20.37 -5.52
C THR A 5 -2.25 -20.29 -4.55
N ARG A 6 -1.03 -20.40 -5.07
CA ARG A 6 0.20 -20.23 -4.29
C ARG A 6 0.41 -18.74 -3.95
N ASN A 7 -0.54 -18.17 -3.19
CA ASN A 7 -0.48 -16.79 -2.76
C ASN A 7 0.37 -16.67 -1.49
N GLU A 8 1.24 -15.70 -1.48
CA GLU A 8 2.08 -15.38 -0.34
C GLU A 8 1.49 -14.21 0.45
N LEU A 9 1.56 -14.30 1.76
CA LEU A 9 1.22 -13.22 2.70
C LEU A 9 2.54 -12.61 3.19
N ILE A 10 3.00 -11.56 2.54
CA ILE A 10 4.26 -10.90 2.89
C ILE A 10 3.99 -9.57 3.60
N SER A 11 2.87 -8.90 3.25
CA SER A 11 2.48 -7.64 3.85
C SER A 11 2.08 -7.79 5.32
N THR A 12 2.29 -6.74 6.11
CA THR A 12 1.80 -6.70 7.49
C THR A 12 0.30 -6.41 7.51
N PRO A 13 -0.52 -7.21 8.24
CA PRO A 13 -1.93 -6.90 8.42
C PRO A 13 -2.10 -5.59 9.19
N VAL A 14 -3.07 -4.77 8.79
CA VAL A 14 -3.42 -3.52 9.46
C VAL A 14 -4.78 -3.67 10.13
N ILE A 15 -4.87 -3.26 11.39
CA ILE A 15 -6.14 -3.19 12.12
C ILE A 15 -6.64 -1.75 12.08
N TYR A 16 -7.83 -1.55 11.56
CA TYR A 16 -8.52 -0.27 11.57
C TYR A 16 -9.99 -0.48 11.92
N GLU A 17 -10.48 0.24 12.95
CA GLU A 17 -11.76 -0.03 13.57
C GLU A 17 -11.86 -1.52 14.00
N ASN A 18 -12.86 -2.25 13.57
CA ASN A 18 -13.07 -3.66 13.90
C ASN A 18 -12.70 -4.60 12.74
N HIS A 19 -11.82 -4.19 11.85
CA HIS A 19 -11.44 -4.95 10.67
C HIS A 19 -9.92 -5.16 10.58
N VAL A 20 -9.54 -6.29 10.01
CA VAL A 20 -8.16 -6.58 9.59
C VAL A 20 -8.08 -6.41 8.08
N TYR A 21 -7.14 -5.61 7.63
CA TYR A 21 -6.86 -5.35 6.21
C TYR A 21 -5.55 -6.00 5.83
N ILE A 22 -5.55 -6.80 4.76
CA ILE A 22 -4.36 -7.52 4.32
C ILE A 22 -4.37 -7.74 2.82
N ALA A 23 -3.22 -7.50 2.20
CA ALA A 23 -2.96 -7.86 0.81
C ALA A 23 -2.13 -9.12 0.70
N ASN A 24 -2.29 -9.84 -0.39
CA ASN A 24 -1.46 -10.96 -0.76
C ASN A 24 -1.27 -11.01 -2.28
N GLY A 25 -0.53 -11.98 -2.75
CA GLY A 25 -0.43 -12.18 -4.19
C GLY A 25 0.45 -13.35 -4.56
N GLN A 26 0.30 -13.77 -5.78
CA GLN A 26 1.10 -14.84 -6.37
C GLN A 26 2.45 -14.29 -6.80
N ASP A 27 3.52 -14.98 -6.44
CA ASP A 27 4.85 -14.67 -6.94
C ASP A 27 4.88 -14.79 -8.47
N PRO A 28 5.39 -13.79 -9.21
CA PRO A 28 5.49 -13.84 -10.67
C PRO A 28 6.29 -15.03 -11.21
N GLU A 29 7.23 -15.57 -10.44
CA GLU A 29 7.96 -16.80 -10.80
C GLU A 29 7.05 -18.05 -10.83
N HIS A 30 5.88 -17.96 -10.19
CA HIS A 30 4.92 -19.04 -10.09
C HIS A 30 3.59 -18.75 -10.81
N GLY A 31 3.51 -17.65 -11.59
CA GLY A 31 2.31 -17.26 -12.33
C GLY A 31 2.27 -15.79 -12.73
N GLU A 32 1.07 -15.24 -12.95
CA GLU A 32 0.88 -13.88 -13.47
C GLU A 32 0.93 -12.77 -12.41
N GLY A 33 1.30 -13.07 -11.17
CA GLY A 33 1.37 -12.08 -10.11
C GLY A 33 -0.01 -11.54 -9.67
N VAL A 34 -1.05 -12.35 -9.77
CA VAL A 34 -2.41 -12.00 -9.32
C VAL A 34 -2.39 -11.70 -7.83
N GLY A 35 -2.96 -10.57 -7.45
CA GLY A 35 -3.06 -10.13 -6.06
C GLY A 35 -4.48 -9.98 -5.58
N HIS A 36 -4.61 -9.89 -4.27
CA HIS A 36 -5.90 -9.71 -3.61
C HIS A 36 -5.72 -8.84 -2.38
N MET A 37 -6.67 -7.95 -2.14
CA MET A 37 -6.79 -7.18 -0.90
C MET A 37 -8.10 -7.55 -0.21
N TYR A 38 -8.05 -7.78 1.10
CA TYR A 38 -9.20 -8.18 1.89
C TYR A 38 -9.42 -7.26 3.08
N ALA A 39 -10.71 -7.07 3.42
CA ALA A 39 -11.12 -6.66 4.76
C ALA A 39 -11.82 -7.84 5.44
N ILE A 40 -11.42 -8.10 6.67
CA ILE A 40 -11.89 -9.22 7.49
C ILE A 40 -12.47 -8.69 8.80
N ASP A 41 -13.64 -9.13 9.18
CA ASP A 41 -14.30 -8.77 10.45
C ASP A 41 -13.53 -9.39 11.63
N ALA A 42 -12.83 -8.54 12.38
CA ALA A 42 -12.02 -8.93 13.54
C ALA A 42 -12.86 -9.26 14.80
N THR A 43 -14.16 -9.03 14.79
CA THR A 43 -15.04 -9.34 15.92
C THR A 43 -15.44 -10.81 15.96
N LYS A 44 -15.36 -11.51 14.84
CA LYS A 44 -15.72 -12.92 14.73
C LYS A 44 -14.71 -13.84 15.41
N ARG A 45 -15.15 -15.03 15.79
CA ARG A 45 -14.37 -16.04 16.52
C ARG A 45 -14.51 -17.41 15.88
N GLY A 46 -13.57 -18.30 16.16
CA GLY A 46 -13.52 -19.65 15.61
C GLY A 46 -13.11 -19.69 14.15
N ASP A 47 -13.65 -20.65 13.40
CA ASP A 47 -13.41 -20.72 11.94
C ASP A 47 -14.28 -19.68 11.22
N ILE A 48 -13.65 -18.61 10.78
CA ILE A 48 -14.28 -17.52 10.06
C ILE A 48 -14.03 -17.54 8.54
N THR A 49 -13.52 -18.64 8.01
CA THR A 49 -13.12 -18.79 6.60
C THR A 49 -14.22 -18.38 5.61
N THR A 50 -15.47 -18.70 5.92
CA THR A 50 -16.61 -18.39 5.05
C THR A 50 -17.39 -17.14 5.45
N THR A 51 -17.24 -16.68 6.69
CA THR A 51 -18.09 -15.63 7.27
C THR A 51 -17.34 -14.34 7.63
N GLY A 52 -16.01 -14.39 7.67
CA GLY A 52 -15.18 -13.28 8.13
C GLY A 52 -14.91 -12.22 7.07
N ARG A 53 -15.03 -12.53 5.80
CA ARG A 53 -14.75 -11.59 4.73
C ARG A 53 -15.82 -10.51 4.63
N VAL A 54 -15.42 -9.24 4.81
CA VAL A 54 -16.28 -8.06 4.61
C VAL A 54 -16.32 -7.69 3.15
N TRP A 55 -15.14 -7.51 2.56
CA TRP A 55 -15.00 -7.28 1.11
C TRP A 55 -13.69 -7.87 0.57
N HIS A 56 -13.60 -7.93 -0.75
CA HIS A 56 -12.47 -8.42 -1.52
C HIS A 56 -12.26 -7.52 -2.74
N TYR A 57 -11.02 -7.06 -2.94
CA TYR A 57 -10.59 -6.32 -4.11
C TYR A 57 -9.56 -7.13 -4.88
N ASP A 58 -9.84 -7.40 -6.16
CA ASP A 58 -9.08 -8.28 -7.05
C ASP A 58 -8.45 -7.55 -8.25
N LYS A 59 -8.45 -6.21 -8.24
CA LYS A 59 -7.82 -5.38 -9.27
C LYS A 59 -6.41 -4.92 -8.88
N ILE A 60 -5.83 -5.55 -7.89
CA ILE A 60 -4.47 -5.37 -7.41
C ILE A 60 -3.60 -6.52 -7.90
N ARG A 61 -2.33 -6.26 -8.18
CA ARG A 61 -1.33 -7.30 -8.42
C ARG A 61 -0.74 -7.78 -7.09
N ARG A 62 0.28 -8.66 -7.14
CA ARG A 62 1.00 -9.07 -5.93
C ARG A 62 1.40 -7.83 -5.13
N SER A 63 1.05 -7.82 -3.86
CA SER A 63 1.43 -6.74 -2.95
C SER A 63 2.26 -7.29 -1.78
N ILE A 64 3.38 -6.65 -1.53
CA ILE A 64 4.23 -6.82 -0.35
C ILE A 64 4.10 -5.62 0.59
N SER A 65 3.26 -4.66 0.22
CA SER A 65 3.05 -3.38 0.87
C SER A 65 2.09 -3.49 2.06
N THR A 66 2.33 -2.71 3.08
CA THR A 66 1.42 -2.52 4.21
C THR A 66 0.50 -1.34 3.91
N ALA A 67 -0.81 -1.51 4.12
CA ALA A 67 -1.78 -0.45 3.83
C ALA A 67 -1.64 0.75 4.80
N ALA A 68 -1.80 1.97 4.28
CA ALA A 68 -2.03 3.17 5.08
C ALA A 68 -3.53 3.48 5.10
N ILE A 69 -4.12 3.66 6.29
CA ILE A 69 -5.57 3.86 6.44
C ILE A 69 -5.84 5.07 7.31
N ALA A 70 -6.63 6.01 6.80
CA ALA A 70 -7.19 7.13 7.56
C ALA A 70 -8.44 7.69 6.87
N ASP A 71 -9.32 8.31 7.63
CA ASP A 71 -10.49 9.08 7.16
C ASP A 71 -11.37 8.33 6.16
N GLY A 72 -11.50 7.00 6.37
CA GLY A 72 -12.30 6.15 5.49
C GLY A 72 -11.63 5.78 4.17
N LEU A 73 -10.36 6.14 3.97
CA LEU A 73 -9.55 5.81 2.80
C LEU A 73 -8.45 4.82 3.14
N LEU A 74 -8.22 3.87 2.24
CA LEU A 74 -7.15 2.89 2.30
C LEU A 74 -6.22 3.06 1.10
N TYR A 75 -4.93 3.22 1.36
CA TYR A 75 -3.88 3.27 0.35
C TYR A 75 -3.04 2.00 0.42
N ILE A 76 -2.86 1.36 -0.72
CA ILE A 76 -2.05 0.14 -0.86
C ILE A 76 -1.33 0.17 -2.21
N SER A 77 -0.07 -0.22 -2.24
CA SER A 77 0.67 -0.38 -3.48
C SER A 77 0.85 -1.85 -3.85
N ASP A 78 1.03 -2.12 -5.12
CA ASP A 78 1.43 -3.43 -5.61
C ASP A 78 2.82 -3.40 -6.24
N PHE A 79 3.38 -4.58 -6.42
CA PHE A 79 4.73 -4.76 -6.95
C PHE A 79 4.85 -4.37 -8.43
N SER A 80 3.74 -4.27 -9.15
CA SER A 80 3.73 -3.86 -10.56
C SER A 80 3.74 -2.34 -10.76
N GLY A 81 3.81 -1.55 -9.67
CA GLY A 81 3.94 -0.11 -9.74
C GLY A 81 2.64 0.68 -9.53
N PHE A 82 1.55 0.04 -9.11
CA PHE A 82 0.29 0.75 -8.89
C PHE A 82 0.09 1.10 -7.41
N LEU A 83 -0.24 2.36 -7.16
CA LEU A 83 -0.81 2.83 -5.90
C LEU A 83 -2.34 2.91 -6.05
N HIS A 84 -3.06 2.22 -5.17
CA HIS A 84 -4.52 2.18 -5.14
C HIS A 84 -5.05 2.98 -3.96
N CYS A 85 -6.10 3.77 -4.18
CA CYS A 85 -6.90 4.38 -3.13
C CYS A 85 -8.29 3.76 -3.13
N LEU A 86 -8.66 3.12 -2.03
CA LEU A 86 -9.91 2.41 -1.88
C LEU A 86 -10.78 3.02 -0.78
N ASP A 87 -12.07 2.87 -0.90
CA ASP A 87 -13.00 3.07 0.20
C ASP A 87 -12.79 1.96 1.25
N VAL A 88 -12.49 2.32 2.48
CA VAL A 88 -12.15 1.34 3.54
C VAL A 88 -13.30 0.42 3.90
N LYS A 89 -14.56 0.86 3.75
CA LYS A 89 -15.75 0.08 4.12
C LYS A 89 -16.20 -0.89 3.04
N THR A 90 -15.99 -0.52 1.78
CA THR A 90 -16.55 -1.27 0.64
C THR A 90 -15.49 -1.92 -0.24
N GLY A 91 -14.22 -1.48 -0.17
CA GLY A 91 -13.14 -1.92 -1.05
C GLY A 91 -13.26 -1.37 -2.48
N GLN A 92 -14.19 -0.45 -2.74
CA GLN A 92 -14.33 0.15 -4.06
C GLN A 92 -13.19 1.14 -4.32
N PRO A 93 -12.54 1.10 -5.49
CA PRO A 93 -11.48 2.03 -5.81
C PRO A 93 -12.03 3.42 -6.12
N TYR A 94 -11.42 4.44 -5.52
CA TYR A 94 -11.60 5.82 -5.94
C TYR A 94 -10.69 6.14 -7.13
N TRP A 95 -9.42 5.71 -7.04
CA TRP A 95 -8.44 5.90 -8.10
C TRP A 95 -7.26 4.92 -7.98
N THR A 96 -6.53 4.79 -9.07
CA THR A 96 -5.22 4.17 -9.13
C THR A 96 -4.21 5.11 -9.78
N HIS A 97 -2.95 5.01 -9.36
CA HIS A 97 -1.84 5.77 -9.93
C HIS A 97 -0.73 4.79 -10.31
N ASP A 98 -0.27 4.86 -11.55
CA ASP A 98 0.84 4.10 -12.07
C ASP A 98 2.12 4.91 -11.89
N THR A 99 3.13 4.36 -11.22
CA THR A 99 4.44 4.96 -11.03
C THR A 99 5.42 4.57 -12.14
N PHE A 100 5.02 3.63 -13.01
CA PHE A 100 5.82 3.06 -14.10
C PHE A 100 7.07 2.29 -13.62
N ALA A 101 7.23 2.07 -12.31
CA ALA A 101 8.34 1.34 -11.71
C ALA A 101 7.84 0.43 -10.58
N ALA A 102 8.57 -0.64 -10.26
CA ALA A 102 8.18 -1.56 -9.20
C ALA A 102 8.20 -0.88 -7.82
N ILE A 103 7.23 -1.22 -6.98
CA ILE A 103 7.11 -0.67 -5.63
C ILE A 103 7.41 -1.76 -4.61
N TRP A 104 8.45 -1.56 -3.82
CA TRP A 104 8.89 -2.45 -2.74
C TRP A 104 8.44 -1.96 -1.35
N GLY A 105 8.31 -0.65 -1.21
CA GLY A 105 7.90 0.00 0.03
C GLY A 105 6.40 0.02 0.23
N SER A 106 6.01 0.69 1.30
CA SER A 106 4.60 0.90 1.65
C SER A 106 4.26 2.39 1.55
N PRO A 107 3.04 2.75 1.14
CA PRO A 107 2.59 4.11 1.26
C PRO A 107 2.52 4.51 2.74
N ILE A 108 2.84 5.77 3.02
CA ILE A 108 2.67 6.33 4.36
C ILE A 108 1.89 7.64 4.26
N LEU A 109 0.90 7.79 5.13
CA LEU A 109 0.14 9.02 5.28
C LEU A 109 0.76 9.89 6.39
N ILE A 110 1.12 11.12 6.03
CA ILE A 110 1.68 12.11 6.96
C ILE A 110 0.92 13.42 6.76
N GLY A 111 0.15 13.82 7.76
CA GLY A 111 -0.78 14.94 7.63
C GLY A 111 -1.81 14.69 6.54
N ASP A 112 -1.85 15.53 5.53
CA ASP A 112 -2.75 15.45 4.39
C ASP A 112 -2.09 14.91 3.11
N LYS A 113 -0.97 14.19 3.24
CA LYS A 113 -0.20 13.68 2.09
C LYS A 113 0.19 12.22 2.24
N VAL A 114 0.15 11.50 1.12
CA VAL A 114 0.61 10.12 0.99
C VAL A 114 1.93 10.12 0.26
N TYR A 115 2.95 9.51 0.85
CA TYR A 115 4.29 9.38 0.30
C TYR A 115 4.55 7.93 -0.10
N LEU A 116 5.18 7.72 -1.24
CA LEU A 116 5.55 6.41 -1.76
C LEU A 116 6.82 6.51 -2.58
N GLY A 117 7.75 5.59 -2.36
CA GLY A 117 8.97 5.45 -3.18
C GLY A 117 8.89 4.25 -4.11
N ASP A 118 9.63 4.28 -5.21
CA ASP A 118 9.70 3.22 -6.20
C ASP A 118 11.14 2.80 -6.56
N GLU A 119 11.25 1.82 -7.46
CA GLU A 119 12.53 1.23 -7.87
C GLU A 119 13.39 2.15 -8.76
N ASP A 120 12.78 3.07 -9.51
CA ASP A 120 13.50 4.06 -10.32
C ASP A 120 14.04 5.22 -9.49
N GLY A 121 13.67 5.25 -8.20
CA GLY A 121 14.15 6.23 -7.23
C GLY A 121 13.23 7.43 -7.07
N ASP A 122 12.05 7.39 -7.65
CA ASP A 122 11.07 8.44 -7.49
C ASP A 122 10.33 8.32 -6.15
N VAL A 123 10.11 9.44 -5.52
CA VAL A 123 9.23 9.61 -4.37
C VAL A 123 8.04 10.43 -4.81
N ILE A 124 6.91 9.76 -4.89
CA ILE A 124 5.64 10.35 -5.28
C ILE A 124 4.92 10.84 -4.03
N VAL A 125 4.41 12.07 -4.09
CA VAL A 125 3.61 12.69 -3.03
C VAL A 125 2.21 12.95 -3.58
N MET A 126 1.22 12.25 -3.02
CA MET A 126 -0.20 12.40 -3.39
C MET A 126 -0.94 13.22 -2.34
N GLN A 127 -1.90 14.00 -2.76
CA GLN A 127 -2.87 14.59 -1.84
C GLN A 127 -3.75 13.50 -1.25
N HIS A 128 -3.90 13.46 0.08
CA HIS A 128 -4.86 12.59 0.73
C HIS A 128 -6.28 12.98 0.31
N GLY A 129 -7.05 12.02 -0.21
CA GLY A 129 -8.41 12.31 -0.67
C GLY A 129 -8.94 11.33 -1.71
N LYS A 130 -10.24 11.50 -2.03
CA LYS A 130 -10.97 10.69 -3.01
C LYS A 130 -10.65 11.06 -4.46
N GLU A 131 -10.04 12.21 -4.68
CA GLU A 131 -9.60 12.66 -6.00
C GLU A 131 -8.12 12.38 -6.17
N LYS A 132 -7.74 11.85 -7.34
CA LYS A 132 -6.34 11.61 -7.68
C LYS A 132 -5.63 12.94 -7.94
N LYS A 133 -4.66 13.27 -7.08
CA LYS A 133 -3.87 14.49 -7.25
C LYS A 133 -2.43 14.25 -6.83
N VAL A 134 -1.52 14.25 -7.80
CA VAL A 134 -0.08 14.29 -7.54
C VAL A 134 0.29 15.71 -7.09
N VAL A 135 0.97 15.81 -5.96
CA VAL A 135 1.42 17.10 -5.39
C VAL A 135 2.87 17.36 -5.77
N ALA A 136 3.70 16.32 -5.71
CA ALA A 136 5.11 16.39 -6.05
C ALA A 136 5.61 15.00 -6.47
N GLU A 137 6.69 15.02 -7.23
CA GLU A 137 7.46 13.85 -7.60
C GLU A 137 8.93 14.26 -7.57
N MET A 138 9.77 13.47 -6.91
CA MET A 138 11.18 13.80 -6.66
C MET A 138 12.02 12.56 -6.88
N ASN A 139 13.00 12.62 -7.78
CA ASN A 139 13.95 11.54 -7.95
C ASN A 139 15.09 11.65 -6.94
N MET A 140 15.33 10.58 -6.18
CA MET A 140 16.35 10.50 -5.13
C MET A 140 17.70 9.95 -5.64
N GLY A 141 17.86 9.81 -6.95
CA GLY A 141 19.09 9.37 -7.60
C GLY A 141 19.38 7.88 -7.60
N SER A 142 18.62 7.08 -6.86
CA SER A 142 18.62 5.61 -6.93
C SER A 142 17.39 5.07 -6.21
N ALA A 143 17.08 3.78 -6.42
CA ALA A 143 15.88 3.10 -5.94
C ALA A 143 15.55 3.40 -4.47
N VAL A 144 14.28 3.69 -4.19
CA VAL A 144 13.72 3.91 -2.85
C VAL A 144 12.85 2.69 -2.49
N TYR A 145 13.47 1.70 -1.86
CA TYR A 145 12.80 0.46 -1.47
C TYR A 145 12.08 0.53 -0.13
N ALA A 146 12.42 1.49 0.69
CA ALA A 146 11.87 1.61 2.05
C ALA A 146 10.75 2.64 2.13
N THR A 147 9.88 2.43 3.09
CA THR A 147 8.85 3.41 3.45
C THR A 147 9.50 4.63 4.11
N ALA A 148 9.10 5.83 3.68
CA ALA A 148 9.51 7.08 4.31
C ALA A 148 9.09 7.10 5.80
N THR A 149 9.92 7.67 6.67
CA THR A 149 9.70 7.62 8.12
C THR A 149 9.69 9.04 8.71
N PRO A 150 8.57 9.52 9.26
CA PRO A 150 8.52 10.79 9.96
C PRO A 150 9.07 10.63 11.39
N ALA A 151 10.02 11.47 11.77
CA ALA A 151 10.54 11.52 13.12
C ALA A 151 11.13 12.91 13.43
N ASN A 152 10.95 13.39 14.67
CA ASN A 152 11.58 14.60 15.20
C ASN A 152 11.45 15.85 14.30
N GLY A 153 10.29 16.03 13.66
CA GLY A 153 10.06 17.17 12.76
C GLY A 153 10.72 17.06 11.39
N ALA A 154 11.26 15.91 11.05
CA ALA A 154 11.82 15.60 9.73
C ALA A 154 11.18 14.37 9.10
N LEU A 155 11.21 14.32 7.78
CA LEU A 155 10.90 13.12 7.00
C LEU A 155 12.20 12.47 6.53
N PHE A 156 12.41 11.24 6.96
CA PHE A 156 13.57 10.46 6.56
C PHE A 156 13.20 9.56 5.37
N ILE A 157 13.99 9.67 4.31
CA ILE A 157 13.86 8.84 3.11
C ILE A 157 15.24 8.26 2.82
N ASN A 158 15.33 6.95 2.65
CA ASN A 158 16.57 6.33 2.21
C ASN A 158 16.41 5.73 0.81
N ASN A 159 17.39 5.99 -0.03
CA ASN A 159 17.61 5.24 -1.25
C ASN A 159 18.68 4.15 -1.00
N ARG A 160 19.18 3.49 -2.04
CA ARG A 160 20.17 2.39 -1.89
C ARG A 160 21.49 2.83 -1.26
N THR A 161 21.84 4.10 -1.29
CA THR A 161 23.19 4.61 -0.96
C THR A 161 23.20 5.74 0.05
N GLN A 162 22.07 6.42 0.27
CA GLN A 162 21.99 7.65 1.07
C GLN A 162 20.73 7.65 1.93
N LEU A 163 20.83 8.32 3.06
CA LEU A 163 19.71 8.70 3.92
C LEU A 163 19.51 10.21 3.85
N PHE A 164 18.32 10.63 3.46
CA PHE A 164 17.92 12.03 3.40
C PHE A 164 17.06 12.37 4.62
N ALA A 165 17.27 13.55 5.19
CA ALA A 165 16.42 14.12 6.22
C ALA A 165 15.82 15.42 5.68
N LEU A 166 14.53 15.42 5.40
CA LEU A 166 13.80 16.58 4.90
C LEU A 166 13.07 17.23 6.06
N ALA A 167 13.51 18.43 6.45
CA ALA A 167 12.87 19.21 7.51
C ALA A 167 12.18 20.44 6.92
N VAL A 168 11.05 20.82 7.50
CA VAL A 168 10.42 22.11 7.22
C VAL A 168 11.25 23.21 7.87
N LYS A 169 11.62 24.21 7.10
CA LYS A 169 12.29 25.43 7.61
C LYS A 169 11.28 26.37 8.24
#